data_e4502e0731a723a433cdd26c4eac875a
#
_entry.id   e4502e0731a723a433cdd26c4eac875a
#
_cell.length_a   1.000
_cell.length_b   1.000
_cell.length_c   1.000
_cell.angle_alpha   90.00
_cell.angle_beta   90.00
_cell.angle_gamma   90.00
#
_symmetry.space_group_name_H-M   'P 1'
#
loop_
_entity.id
_entity.type
_entity.pdbx_description
1 polymer ?
#
loop_
_entity_poly.entity_id
_entity_poly.type
_entity_poly.pdbx_seq_one_letter_code
_entity_poly.pdbx_strand_id
1 'polypeptide(L)'
;MREVVIAATQMACSWDTDANVDRAEALVRKAAGQGANVVLIQELFQTPYFCAEQKHEYRDLAQPLEGHPVIARMQDLARELQVVMPVSFFEKANTALFNTVAMVDADGSVLGKYRKSHIPDAIGYQEKFYFSPGDTGFRVWHTAAGCIGVGICWDQWFPEAARAMTLMGAEILLYPTAIGCE
;
A
#
# COMPACT_ATOMS: atom_id res chain seq x y z
N MET A 1 0.96 25.23 14.08
CA MET A 1 0.50 23.85 13.90
C MET A 1 0.34 23.66 12.39
N ARG A 2 0.94 22.62 11.80
CA ARG A 2 0.81 22.36 10.36
C ARG A 2 -0.47 21.55 10.15
N GLU A 3 -1.33 21.98 9.25
CA GLU A 3 -2.49 21.22 8.83
C GLU A 3 -2.10 20.24 7.71
N VAL A 4 -2.53 19.00 7.82
CA VAL A 4 -2.31 17.95 6.80
C VAL A 4 -3.67 17.33 6.47
N VAL A 5 -4.06 17.41 5.21
CA VAL A 5 -5.28 16.79 4.71
C VAL A 5 -4.97 15.39 4.19
N ILE A 6 -5.65 14.38 4.75
CA ILE A 6 -5.50 12.98 4.38
C ILE A 6 -6.77 12.50 3.68
N ALA A 7 -6.61 11.82 2.56
CA ALA A 7 -7.70 11.15 1.86
C ALA A 7 -7.44 9.64 1.81
N ALA A 8 -8.50 8.86 1.99
CA ALA A 8 -8.51 7.42 1.71
C ALA A 8 -9.45 7.16 0.53
N THR A 9 -9.00 6.34 -0.41
CA THR A 9 -9.78 5.97 -1.59
C THR A 9 -10.32 4.55 -1.45
N GLN A 10 -11.46 4.29 -2.08
CA GLN A 10 -12.08 2.97 -2.14
C GLN A 10 -12.67 2.75 -3.52
N MET A 11 -12.40 1.59 -4.10
CA MET A 11 -12.94 1.21 -5.41
C MET A 11 -13.11 -0.30 -5.54
N ALA A 12 -14.01 -0.73 -6.40
CA ALA A 12 -14.08 -2.13 -6.84
C ALA A 12 -12.96 -2.40 -7.85
N CYS A 13 -12.29 -3.55 -7.73
CA CYS A 13 -11.26 -3.99 -8.65
C CYS A 13 -11.78 -5.12 -9.55
N SER A 14 -11.33 -5.14 -10.79
CA SER A 14 -11.55 -6.19 -11.77
C SER A 14 -10.23 -6.87 -12.14
N TRP A 15 -10.28 -7.90 -13.00
CA TRP A 15 -9.06 -8.54 -13.52
C TRP A 15 -8.37 -7.71 -14.63
N ASP A 16 -8.98 -6.60 -15.05
CA ASP A 16 -8.35 -5.60 -15.91
C ASP A 16 -7.50 -4.66 -15.03
N THR A 17 -6.22 -4.98 -14.94
CA THR A 17 -5.24 -4.25 -14.11
C THR A 17 -5.11 -2.79 -14.54
N ASP A 18 -5.09 -2.52 -15.85
CA ASP A 18 -4.94 -1.16 -16.37
C ASP A 18 -6.15 -0.30 -15.99
N ALA A 19 -7.36 -0.85 -16.11
CA ALA A 19 -8.58 -0.17 -15.71
C ALA A 19 -8.61 0.12 -14.18
N ASN A 20 -8.05 -0.78 -13.36
CA ASN A 20 -7.94 -0.55 -11.91
C ASN A 20 -6.94 0.58 -11.61
N VAL A 21 -5.79 0.59 -12.28
CA VAL A 21 -4.77 1.63 -12.11
C VAL A 21 -5.29 2.99 -12.58
N ASP A 22 -5.98 3.05 -13.71
CA ASP A 22 -6.64 4.28 -14.20
C ASP A 22 -7.66 4.83 -13.22
N ARG A 23 -8.45 3.94 -12.62
CA ARG A 23 -9.45 4.32 -11.61
C ARG A 23 -8.79 4.82 -10.32
N ALA A 24 -7.72 4.15 -9.86
CA ALA A 24 -6.95 4.59 -8.71
C ALA A 24 -6.35 5.99 -8.95
N GLU A 25 -5.74 6.21 -10.11
CA GLU A 25 -5.21 7.52 -10.51
C GLU A 25 -6.30 8.59 -10.51
N ALA A 26 -7.46 8.33 -11.09
CA ALA A 26 -8.58 9.27 -11.11
C ALA A 26 -9.04 9.66 -9.69
N LEU A 27 -9.07 8.70 -8.75
CA LEU A 27 -9.40 8.95 -7.35
C LEU A 27 -8.32 9.77 -6.64
N VAL A 28 -7.04 9.49 -6.90
CA VAL A 28 -5.91 10.28 -6.37
C VAL A 28 -5.98 11.72 -6.89
N ARG A 29 -6.20 11.92 -8.18
CA ARG A 29 -6.37 13.26 -8.78
C ARG A 29 -7.54 14.03 -8.15
N LYS A 30 -8.66 13.33 -7.91
CA LYS A 30 -9.83 13.91 -7.22
C LYS A 30 -9.49 14.33 -5.80
N ALA A 31 -8.80 13.48 -5.04
CA ALA A 31 -8.39 13.77 -3.67
C ALA A 31 -7.42 14.97 -3.60
N ALA A 32 -6.41 14.97 -4.47
CA ALA A 32 -5.46 16.09 -4.59
C ALA A 32 -6.17 17.42 -4.96
N GLY A 33 -7.12 17.36 -5.90
CA GLY A 33 -7.95 18.53 -6.26
C GLY A 33 -8.84 19.05 -5.11
N GLN A 34 -9.04 18.25 -4.05
CA GLN A 34 -9.72 18.63 -2.82
C GLN A 34 -8.74 19.05 -1.70
N GLY A 35 -7.46 19.17 -2.01
CA GLY A 35 -6.43 19.62 -1.10
C GLY A 35 -5.74 18.55 -0.28
N ALA A 36 -5.89 17.25 -0.63
CA ALA A 36 -5.18 16.18 0.07
C ALA A 36 -3.67 16.31 -0.11
N ASN A 37 -2.92 16.17 0.99
CA ASN A 37 -1.47 16.09 1.03
C ASN A 37 -0.99 14.62 1.05
N VAL A 38 -1.83 13.74 1.59
CA VAL A 38 -1.58 12.29 1.67
C VAL A 38 -2.78 11.56 1.10
N VAL A 39 -2.56 10.63 0.19
CA VAL A 39 -3.63 9.80 -0.39
C VAL A 39 -3.33 8.33 -0.17
N LEU A 40 -4.21 7.65 0.58
CA LEU A 40 -4.14 6.22 0.83
C LEU A 40 -4.99 5.48 -0.21
N ILE A 41 -4.34 4.64 -1.02
CA ILE A 41 -4.98 3.69 -1.92
C ILE A 41 -5.13 2.35 -1.18
N GLN A 42 -6.17 1.58 -1.50
CA GLN A 42 -6.41 0.29 -0.86
C GLN A 42 -5.30 -0.75 -1.12
N GLU A 43 -5.23 -1.76 -0.28
CA GLU A 43 -4.31 -2.90 -0.40
C GLU A 43 -4.54 -3.66 -1.71
N LEU A 44 -3.44 -4.02 -2.42
CA LEU A 44 -3.42 -4.88 -3.64
C LEU A 44 -4.39 -4.42 -4.74
N PHE A 45 -4.57 -3.13 -4.89
CA PHE A 45 -5.61 -2.50 -5.74
C PHE A 45 -5.51 -2.81 -7.24
N GLN A 46 -4.42 -3.42 -7.69
CA GLN A 46 -4.19 -3.73 -9.10
C GLN A 46 -5.08 -4.85 -9.63
N THR A 47 -5.64 -5.69 -8.73
CA THR A 47 -6.48 -6.83 -9.06
C THR A 47 -7.63 -6.95 -8.05
N PRO A 48 -8.64 -7.81 -8.27
CA PRO A 48 -9.47 -8.28 -7.19
C PRO A 48 -8.59 -8.88 -6.08
N TYR A 49 -9.10 -8.92 -4.85
CA TYR A 49 -8.38 -9.53 -3.74
C TYR A 49 -8.26 -11.05 -3.96
N PHE A 50 -7.22 -11.43 -4.70
CA PHE A 50 -6.99 -12.82 -5.14
C PHE A 50 -6.74 -13.79 -3.98
N CYS A 51 -6.36 -13.29 -2.80
CA CYS A 51 -6.11 -14.12 -1.63
C CYS A 51 -7.38 -14.73 -1.01
N ALA A 52 -8.56 -14.42 -1.54
CA ALA A 52 -9.80 -15.13 -1.21
C ALA A 52 -9.76 -16.60 -1.67
N GLU A 53 -8.93 -16.93 -2.65
CA GLU A 53 -8.76 -18.27 -3.20
C GLU A 53 -7.29 -18.68 -3.20
N GLN A 54 -7.02 -19.99 -3.25
CA GLN A 54 -5.66 -20.54 -3.39
C GLN A 54 -5.45 -21.01 -4.84
N LYS A 55 -4.88 -20.16 -5.69
CA LYS A 55 -4.56 -20.48 -7.07
C LYS A 55 -3.09 -20.21 -7.37
N HIS A 56 -2.37 -21.21 -7.84
CA HIS A 56 -0.94 -21.08 -8.15
C HIS A 56 -0.66 -20.03 -9.22
N GLU A 57 -1.56 -19.89 -10.21
CA GLU A 57 -1.46 -18.92 -11.28
C GLU A 57 -1.41 -17.45 -10.81
N TYR A 58 -2.01 -17.13 -9.65
CA TYR A 58 -1.98 -15.78 -9.11
C TYR A 58 -0.60 -15.38 -8.57
N ARG A 59 0.31 -16.34 -8.36
CA ARG A 59 1.69 -16.05 -7.97
C ARG A 59 2.47 -15.33 -9.09
N ASP A 60 2.04 -15.49 -10.34
CA ASP A 60 2.65 -14.83 -11.50
C ASP A 60 2.29 -13.33 -11.59
N LEU A 61 1.34 -12.85 -10.77
CA LEU A 61 1.01 -11.43 -10.62
C LEU A 61 2.11 -10.65 -9.90
N ALA A 62 2.99 -11.34 -9.15
CA ALA A 62 4.03 -10.71 -8.36
C ALA A 62 5.13 -10.10 -9.24
N GLN A 63 5.51 -8.86 -8.96
CA GLN A 63 6.55 -8.14 -9.68
C GLN A 63 7.59 -7.55 -8.73
N PRO A 64 8.84 -7.38 -9.14
CA PRO A 64 9.84 -6.69 -8.33
C PRO A 64 9.49 -5.21 -8.18
N LEU A 65 9.94 -4.59 -7.08
CA LEU A 65 9.79 -3.13 -6.90
C LEU A 65 10.59 -2.37 -7.97
N GLU A 66 11.78 -2.84 -8.26
CA GLU A 66 12.64 -2.22 -9.28
C GLU A 66 12.03 -2.41 -10.68
N GLY A 67 11.80 -1.31 -11.36
CA GLY A 67 11.15 -1.31 -12.69
C GLY A 67 9.66 -1.60 -12.69
N HIS A 68 9.00 -1.61 -11.52
CA HIS A 68 7.56 -1.88 -11.42
C HIS A 68 6.74 -0.78 -12.11
N PRO A 69 5.97 -1.09 -13.19
CA PRO A 69 5.34 -0.06 -14.02
C PRO A 69 4.30 0.76 -13.26
N VAL A 70 3.52 0.14 -12.37
CA VAL A 70 2.51 0.85 -11.59
C VAL A 70 3.16 1.74 -10.53
N ILE A 71 4.27 1.30 -9.90
CA ILE A 71 5.00 2.16 -8.96
C ILE A 71 5.58 3.37 -9.70
N ALA A 72 6.18 3.17 -10.88
CA ALA A 72 6.69 4.28 -11.71
C ALA A 72 5.59 5.29 -12.06
N ARG A 73 4.42 4.79 -12.47
CA ARG A 73 3.25 5.65 -12.76
C ARG A 73 2.79 6.44 -11.52
N MET A 74 2.77 5.82 -10.34
CA MET A 74 2.40 6.49 -9.09
C MET A 74 3.46 7.49 -8.63
N GLN A 75 4.75 7.26 -8.93
CA GLN A 75 5.83 8.24 -8.70
C GLN A 75 5.63 9.50 -9.53
N ASP A 76 5.30 9.35 -10.83
CA ASP A 76 5.02 10.48 -11.70
C ASP A 76 3.77 11.24 -11.25
N LEU A 77 2.73 10.54 -10.85
CA LEU A 77 1.50 11.11 -10.32
C LEU A 77 1.74 11.87 -8.99
N ALA A 78 2.52 11.28 -8.08
CA ALA A 78 2.90 11.92 -6.81
C ALA A 78 3.62 13.25 -7.06
N ARG A 79 4.59 13.23 -7.98
CA ARG A 79 5.38 14.42 -8.36
C ARG A 79 4.50 15.50 -9.00
N GLU A 80 3.61 15.10 -9.92
CA GLU A 80 2.68 16.02 -10.59
C GLU A 80 1.76 16.72 -9.60
N LEU A 81 1.17 15.94 -8.67
CA LEU A 81 0.15 16.41 -7.75
C LEU A 81 0.72 16.90 -6.40
N GLN A 82 2.01 16.71 -6.15
CA GLN A 82 2.69 17.02 -4.89
C GLN A 82 2.02 16.35 -3.67
N VAL A 83 1.68 15.06 -3.80
CA VAL A 83 1.04 14.25 -2.77
C VAL A 83 1.91 13.07 -2.34
N VAL A 84 1.82 12.70 -1.07
CA VAL A 84 2.45 11.50 -0.53
C VAL A 84 1.52 10.30 -0.69
N MET A 85 2.03 9.18 -1.18
CA MET A 85 1.24 7.96 -1.39
C MET A 85 1.97 6.71 -0.91
N PRO A 86 1.44 5.97 0.06
CA PRO A 86 1.81 4.56 0.25
C PRO A 86 1.10 3.72 -0.83
N VAL A 87 1.88 3.07 -1.68
CA VAL A 87 1.39 2.29 -2.83
C VAL A 87 1.56 0.81 -2.57
N SER A 88 0.44 0.10 -2.40
CA SER A 88 0.43 -1.36 -2.17
C SER A 88 0.59 -2.13 -3.46
N PHE A 89 1.39 -3.21 -3.42
CA PHE A 89 1.62 -4.10 -4.56
C PHE A 89 2.05 -5.50 -4.11
N PHE A 90 1.90 -6.49 -5.01
CA PHE A 90 2.39 -7.84 -4.82
C PHE A 90 3.85 -7.92 -5.24
N GLU A 91 4.75 -8.00 -4.26
CA GLU A 91 6.20 -7.99 -4.50
C GLU A 91 6.76 -9.38 -4.72
N LYS A 92 7.60 -9.51 -5.76
CA LYS A 92 8.54 -10.62 -5.95
C LYS A 92 9.95 -10.16 -5.59
N ALA A 93 10.57 -10.80 -4.61
CA ALA A 93 11.95 -10.55 -4.21
C ALA A 93 12.73 -11.86 -4.23
N ASN A 94 13.56 -12.04 -5.25
CA ASN A 94 14.22 -13.30 -5.54
C ASN A 94 13.20 -14.47 -5.66
N THR A 95 13.23 -15.40 -4.71
CA THR A 95 12.31 -16.55 -4.64
C THR A 95 11.13 -16.35 -3.69
N ALA A 96 11.11 -15.26 -2.92
CA ALA A 96 10.07 -14.96 -1.96
C ALA A 96 9.05 -13.95 -2.52
N LEU A 97 7.82 -14.06 -2.04
CA LEU A 97 6.69 -13.21 -2.42
C LEU A 97 6.17 -12.49 -1.18
N PHE A 98 5.85 -11.20 -1.32
CA PHE A 98 5.42 -10.38 -0.20
C PHE A 98 4.22 -9.48 -0.56
N ASN A 99 3.40 -9.21 0.42
CA ASN A 99 2.45 -8.10 0.38
C ASN A 99 3.20 -6.84 0.85
N THR A 100 3.36 -5.87 -0.03
CA THR A 100 4.31 -4.77 0.17
C THR A 100 3.66 -3.42 -0.10
N VAL A 101 4.10 -2.40 0.64
CA VAL A 101 3.85 -0.99 0.34
C VAL A 101 5.17 -0.31 0.01
N ALA A 102 5.21 0.39 -1.12
CA ALA A 102 6.24 1.37 -1.44
C ALA A 102 5.79 2.76 -0.95
N MET A 103 6.62 3.44 -0.17
CA MET A 103 6.34 4.81 0.25
C MET A 103 6.84 5.77 -0.82
N VAL A 104 5.91 6.42 -1.51
CA VAL A 104 6.19 7.44 -2.54
C VAL A 104 5.97 8.82 -1.93
N ASP A 105 7.01 9.67 -1.95
CA ASP A 105 6.92 11.04 -1.45
C ASP A 105 6.39 11.99 -2.53
N ALA A 106 6.06 13.21 -2.13
CA ALA A 106 5.46 14.24 -2.97
C ALA A 106 6.36 14.68 -4.15
N ASP A 107 7.67 14.44 -4.07
CA ASP A 107 8.60 14.67 -5.19
C ASP A 107 8.66 13.47 -6.17
N GLY A 108 7.91 12.40 -5.90
CA GLY A 108 7.90 11.16 -6.67
C GLY A 108 9.03 10.19 -6.30
N SER A 109 9.85 10.50 -5.30
CA SER A 109 10.87 9.56 -4.83
C SER A 109 10.26 8.40 -4.05
N VAL A 110 10.82 7.20 -4.17
CA VAL A 110 10.48 6.05 -3.31
C VAL A 110 11.41 6.08 -2.09
N LEU A 111 10.87 6.45 -0.93
CA LEU A 111 11.63 6.54 0.33
C LEU A 111 12.00 5.16 0.90
N GLY A 112 11.37 4.11 0.42
CA GLY A 112 11.57 2.75 0.84
C GLY A 112 10.30 1.92 0.79
N LYS A 113 10.33 0.74 1.41
CA LYS A 113 9.19 -0.18 1.44
C LYS A 113 8.97 -0.80 2.80
N TYR A 114 7.74 -1.21 3.03
CA TYR A 114 7.32 -2.05 4.15
C TYR A 114 6.67 -3.32 3.61
N ARG A 115 7.06 -4.47 4.13
CA ARG A 115 6.47 -5.78 3.85
C ARG A 115 5.58 -6.17 5.02
N LYS A 116 4.34 -6.54 4.76
CA LYS A 116 3.32 -6.93 5.76
C LYS A 116 3.87 -7.97 6.73
N SER A 117 3.88 -7.65 8.01
CA SER A 117 4.42 -8.52 9.05
C SER A 117 3.45 -9.63 9.44
N HIS A 118 2.16 -9.31 9.56
CA HIS A 118 1.14 -10.24 10.01
C HIS A 118 0.31 -10.70 8.81
N ILE A 119 0.54 -11.95 8.41
CA ILE A 119 -0.11 -12.55 7.25
C ILE A 119 -1.30 -13.40 7.73
N PRO A 120 -2.55 -13.02 7.39
CA PRO A 120 -3.73 -13.77 7.79
C PRO A 120 -3.84 -15.11 7.06
N ASP A 121 -4.56 -16.05 7.69
CA ASP A 121 -4.90 -17.34 7.10
C ASP A 121 -6.27 -17.77 7.63
N ALA A 122 -7.31 -17.36 6.93
CA ALA A 122 -8.70 -17.66 7.24
C ALA A 122 -9.50 -17.82 5.94
N ILE A 123 -10.72 -18.33 6.03
CA ILE A 123 -11.63 -18.41 4.87
C ILE A 123 -11.80 -17.00 4.29
N GLY A 124 -11.56 -16.86 2.98
CA GLY A 124 -11.60 -15.57 2.29
C GLY A 124 -10.35 -14.70 2.45
N TYR A 125 -9.39 -15.09 3.32
CA TYR A 125 -8.14 -14.37 3.60
C TYR A 125 -6.96 -15.34 3.67
N GLN A 126 -6.70 -16.07 2.57
CA GLN A 126 -5.71 -17.15 2.53
C GLN A 126 -4.33 -16.62 2.08
N GLU A 127 -3.88 -15.56 2.73
CA GLU A 127 -2.66 -14.84 2.34
C GLU A 127 -1.38 -15.67 2.54
N LYS A 128 -1.35 -16.58 3.51
CA LYS A 128 -0.18 -17.47 3.73
C LYS A 128 0.13 -18.39 2.56
N PHE A 129 -0.83 -18.63 1.65
CA PHE A 129 -0.57 -19.35 0.41
C PHE A 129 0.33 -18.59 -0.55
N TYR A 130 0.32 -17.27 -0.48
CA TYR A 130 1.03 -16.38 -1.39
C TYR A 130 2.24 -15.71 -0.75
N PHE A 131 2.10 -15.16 0.45
CA PHE A 131 3.06 -14.24 1.02
C PHE A 131 3.88 -14.86 2.15
N SER A 132 5.18 -14.56 2.12
CA SER A 132 6.04 -14.71 3.28
C SER A 132 5.79 -13.58 4.27
N PRO A 133 5.94 -13.81 5.60
CA PRO A 133 5.98 -12.73 6.57
C PRO A 133 7.04 -11.68 6.22
N GLY A 134 6.72 -10.42 6.44
CA GLY A 134 7.61 -9.31 6.14
C GLY A 134 8.90 -9.35 6.97
N ASP A 135 10.00 -8.98 6.34
CA ASP A 135 11.35 -8.97 6.90
C ASP A 135 11.93 -7.54 7.07
N THR A 136 11.12 -6.51 6.79
CA THR A 136 11.56 -5.10 6.87
C THR A 136 11.51 -4.53 8.28
N GLY A 137 10.81 -5.18 9.22
CA GLY A 137 10.39 -4.58 10.47
C GLY A 137 9.41 -3.42 10.26
N PHE A 138 8.84 -2.89 11.34
CA PHE A 138 8.02 -1.67 11.27
C PHE A 138 8.90 -0.46 10.91
N ARG A 139 8.34 0.45 10.14
CA ARG A 139 9.06 1.62 9.62
C ARG A 139 8.22 2.87 9.67
N VAL A 140 8.92 4.00 9.78
CA VAL A 140 8.35 5.33 9.58
C VAL A 140 9.19 6.07 8.54
N TRP A 141 8.57 7.02 7.85
CA TRP A 141 9.24 7.83 6.84
C TRP A 141 8.97 9.30 7.09
N HIS A 142 10.03 10.10 7.03
CA HIS A 142 9.91 11.56 7.01
C HIS A 142 9.56 11.99 5.59
N THR A 143 8.32 12.34 5.38
CA THR A 143 7.75 12.73 4.10
C THR A 143 7.50 14.23 4.03
N ALA A 144 7.19 14.74 2.85
CA ALA A 144 6.72 16.10 2.67
C ALA A 144 5.48 16.43 3.54
N ALA A 145 4.68 15.41 3.92
CA ALA A 145 3.47 15.57 4.73
C ALA A 145 3.65 15.33 6.25
N GLY A 146 4.85 14.96 6.72
CA GLY A 146 5.14 14.62 8.12
C GLY A 146 5.74 13.25 8.27
N CYS A 147 5.87 12.78 9.51
CA CYS A 147 6.38 11.44 9.80
C CYS A 147 5.25 10.41 9.73
N ILE A 148 5.30 9.52 8.75
CA ILE A 148 4.23 8.55 8.45
C ILE A 148 4.71 7.14 8.72
N GLY A 149 3.93 6.38 9.52
CA GLY A 149 4.05 4.93 9.67
C GLY A 149 3.01 4.21 8.83
N VAL A 150 3.37 3.07 8.23
CA VAL A 150 2.43 2.25 7.46
C VAL A 150 2.50 0.80 7.93
N GLY A 151 1.35 0.27 8.33
CA GLY A 151 1.09 -1.17 8.41
C GLY A 151 0.15 -1.57 7.27
N ILE A 152 -0.05 -2.86 7.04
CA ILE A 152 -0.96 -3.33 5.99
C ILE A 152 -2.06 -4.17 6.63
N CYS A 153 -3.32 -3.76 6.43
CA CYS A 153 -4.52 -4.51 6.75
C CYS A 153 -4.49 -5.14 8.16
N TRP A 154 -4.24 -6.44 8.28
CA TRP A 154 -4.27 -7.18 9.54
C TRP A 154 -3.23 -6.69 10.56
N ASP A 155 -2.16 -6.00 10.14
CA ASP A 155 -1.20 -5.36 11.05
C ASP A 155 -1.88 -4.40 12.04
N GLN A 156 -3.02 -3.80 11.66
CA GLN A 156 -3.80 -2.90 12.53
C GLN A 156 -4.37 -3.58 13.79
N TRP A 157 -4.51 -4.91 13.77
CA TRP A 157 -5.03 -5.67 14.91
C TRP A 157 -4.00 -5.91 16.00
N PHE A 158 -2.73 -5.68 15.69
CA PHE A 158 -1.60 -5.91 16.59
C PHE A 158 -1.15 -4.56 17.18
N PRO A 159 -1.44 -4.28 18.48
CA PRO A 159 -1.12 -2.99 19.09
C PRO A 159 0.38 -2.69 19.08
N GLU A 160 1.22 -3.71 19.01
CA GLU A 160 2.68 -3.58 18.90
C GLU A 160 3.09 -2.83 17.64
N ALA A 161 2.37 -3.03 16.51
CA ALA A 161 2.65 -2.35 15.25
C ALA A 161 2.49 -0.82 15.40
N ALA A 162 1.33 -0.38 15.88
CA ALA A 162 1.04 1.04 16.10
C ALA A 162 1.98 1.64 17.15
N ARG A 163 2.22 0.91 18.25
CA ARG A 163 3.12 1.36 19.34
C ARG A 163 4.55 1.54 18.84
N ALA A 164 5.09 0.55 18.10
CA ALA A 164 6.45 0.63 17.57
C ALA A 164 6.60 1.84 16.65
N MET A 165 5.71 2.03 15.69
CA MET A 165 5.76 3.17 14.77
C MET A 165 5.60 4.52 15.50
N THR A 166 4.73 4.59 16.50
CA THR A 166 4.57 5.81 17.31
C THR A 166 5.85 6.13 18.10
N LEU A 167 6.50 5.13 18.70
CA LEU A 167 7.78 5.32 19.39
C LEU A 167 8.93 5.71 18.45
N MET A 168 8.83 5.35 17.16
CA MET A 168 9.75 5.78 16.11
C MET A 168 9.44 7.20 15.59
N GLY A 169 8.39 7.84 16.10
CA GLY A 169 8.05 9.23 15.78
C GLY A 169 6.94 9.41 14.74
N ALA A 170 6.16 8.35 14.41
CA ALA A 170 5.03 8.51 13.50
C ALA A 170 4.00 9.50 14.05
N GLU A 171 3.66 10.48 13.24
CA GLU A 171 2.57 11.46 13.49
C GLU A 171 1.26 10.97 12.87
N ILE A 172 1.36 10.15 11.82
CA ILE A 172 0.23 9.58 11.07
C ILE A 172 0.50 8.08 10.91
N LEU A 173 -0.52 7.27 11.18
CA LEU A 173 -0.51 5.83 10.90
C LEU A 173 -1.52 5.51 9.80
N LEU A 174 -1.08 4.82 8.76
CA LEU A 174 -1.90 4.43 7.61
C LEU A 174 -1.93 2.90 7.48
N TYR A 175 -3.10 2.37 7.13
CA TYR A 175 -3.30 0.94 6.95
C TYR A 175 -4.09 0.68 5.66
N PRO A 176 -3.42 0.57 4.49
CA PRO A 176 -4.11 0.10 3.29
C PRO A 176 -4.69 -1.27 3.56
N THR A 177 -5.95 -1.45 3.17
CA THR A 177 -6.74 -2.61 3.59
C THR A 177 -7.60 -3.12 2.45
N ALA A 178 -7.73 -4.46 2.33
CA ALA A 178 -8.70 -5.16 1.52
C ALA A 178 -9.56 -6.02 2.45
N ILE A 179 -10.76 -5.54 2.78
CA ILE A 179 -11.73 -6.23 3.63
C ILE A 179 -13.04 -6.35 2.86
N GLY A 180 -13.59 -7.57 2.82
CA GLY A 180 -14.90 -7.84 2.28
C GLY A 180 -16.02 -7.45 3.26
N CYS A 181 -17.24 -7.28 2.74
CA CYS A 181 -18.44 -7.31 3.56
C CYS A 181 -18.82 -8.78 3.75
N GLU A 182 -18.95 -9.23 4.99
CA GLU A 182 -19.59 -10.51 5.35
C GLU A 182 -21.10 -10.37 5.23
#